data_58912ad8aee54178ba0c2a048f75ccc6
#
_entry.id   58912ad8aee54178ba0c2a048f75ccc6
#
_cell.length_a   1.000
_cell.length_b   1.000
_cell.length_c   1.000
_cell.angle_alpha   90.00
_cell.angle_beta   90.00
_cell.angle_gamma   90.00
#
_symmetry.space_group_name_H-M   'P 1'
#
loop_
_entity.id
_entity.type
_entity.pdbx_description
1 polymer ?
#
loop_
_entity_poly.entity_id
_entity_poly.type
_entity_poly.pdbx_seq_one_letter_code
_entity_poly.pdbx_strand_id
1 'polypeptide(L)'
;MTNVYDYETPAKTHITFLDTDDFSNGAAYYYDNKIEIWASPLDYDLRGSHRWLQDVITHEFTHIISLQKAMKFGRNIPGAYFQWIGYEKEKREDVLYGYPNTLISYPLPGTAVPPWLAEGTAQYMFEGATYDFWDAHRDMILRDRALHGNLLSFTEMSTFGKSGIGNESTYNSGFALVKFIAKRYGDDALRKIMVELSKPFQYSINSAIKKAVGKSGKEVYSEFKLSLKKHYHDRMSTVFD
;
A
#
# COMPACT_ATOMS: atom_id res chain seq x y z
N MET A 1 -1.88 15.43 -3.80
CA MET A 1 -1.13 14.65 -2.79
C MET A 1 -0.68 15.50 -1.62
N THR A 2 0.16 16.49 -1.83
CA THR A 2 0.64 17.39 -0.75
C THR A 2 -0.49 17.99 0.08
N ASN A 3 -1.56 18.47 -0.55
CA ASN A 3 -2.72 19.01 0.15
C ASN A 3 -3.49 17.97 0.99
N VAL A 4 -3.61 16.71 0.50
CA VAL A 4 -4.32 15.65 1.23
C VAL A 4 -3.58 15.28 2.51
N TYR A 5 -2.25 15.21 2.46
CA TYR A 5 -1.42 14.85 3.61
C TYR A 5 -0.94 16.05 4.42
N ASP A 6 -1.18 17.28 3.93
CA ASP A 6 -0.64 18.50 4.53
C ASP A 6 0.87 18.32 4.82
N TYR A 7 1.60 17.98 3.77
CA TYR A 7 3.03 17.69 3.84
C TYR A 7 3.75 18.06 2.55
N GLU A 8 4.86 18.75 2.70
CA GLU A 8 5.80 19.06 1.61
C GLU A 8 7.14 18.39 1.90
N THR A 9 7.75 17.85 0.85
CA THR A 9 9.09 17.28 0.98
C THR A 9 10.11 18.37 1.28
N PRO A 10 11.10 18.11 2.15
CA PRO A 10 12.09 19.12 2.54
C PRO A 10 13.04 19.50 1.40
N ALA A 11 13.05 18.75 0.31
CA ALA A 11 13.85 18.97 -0.88
C ALA A 11 13.11 18.47 -2.12
N LYS A 12 13.61 18.79 -3.31
CA LYS A 12 13.11 18.22 -4.56
C LYS A 12 13.31 16.70 -4.57
N THR A 13 12.28 15.98 -5.02
CA THR A 13 12.39 14.53 -5.23
C THR A 13 13.17 14.25 -6.50
N HIS A 14 14.18 13.41 -6.41
CA HIS A 14 14.98 12.95 -7.54
C HIS A 14 14.30 11.74 -8.19
N ILE A 15 14.13 11.79 -9.51
CA ILE A 15 13.60 10.67 -10.29
C ILE A 15 14.70 10.18 -11.20
N THR A 16 15.06 8.90 -11.06
CA THR A 16 16.05 8.23 -11.91
C THR A 16 15.34 7.21 -12.80
N PHE A 17 15.58 7.28 -14.09
CA PHE A 17 15.10 6.30 -15.05
C PHE A 17 16.19 5.26 -15.30
N LEU A 18 15.81 4.00 -15.21
CA LEU A 18 16.65 2.84 -15.52
C LEU A 18 16.10 2.18 -16.78
N ASP A 19 16.93 2.07 -17.79
CA ASP A 19 16.59 1.48 -19.10
C ASP A 19 17.66 0.45 -19.47
N THR A 20 17.79 -0.57 -18.63
CA THR A 20 18.83 -1.60 -18.77
C THR A 20 18.28 -2.95 -19.21
N ASP A 21 16.99 -3.16 -19.12
CA ASP A 21 16.27 -4.38 -19.45
C ASP A 21 14.77 -4.11 -19.69
N ASP A 22 13.99 -5.15 -20.00
CA ASP A 22 12.55 -5.07 -20.19
C ASP A 22 11.73 -5.15 -18.89
N PHE A 23 12.36 -4.87 -17.76
CA PHE A 23 11.70 -4.87 -16.47
C PHE A 23 10.89 -3.59 -16.25
N SER A 24 9.65 -3.75 -15.81
CA SER A 24 8.74 -2.64 -15.48
C SER A 24 8.51 -2.56 -14.00
N ASN A 25 8.93 -1.47 -13.38
CA ASN A 25 8.65 -1.22 -11.96
C ASN A 25 8.87 0.26 -11.58
N GLY A 26 8.41 0.64 -10.39
CA GLY A 26 8.80 1.84 -9.67
C GLY A 26 9.28 1.48 -8.27
N ALA A 27 10.08 2.33 -7.66
CA ALA A 27 10.50 2.20 -6.28
C ALA A 27 10.73 3.56 -5.64
N ALA A 28 10.04 3.81 -4.52
CA ALA A 28 10.21 5.02 -3.72
C ALA A 28 11.15 4.79 -2.55
N TYR A 29 12.25 5.53 -2.52
CA TYR A 29 13.19 5.59 -1.40
C TYR A 29 12.87 6.85 -0.58
N TYR A 30 11.88 6.74 0.30
CA TYR A 30 11.38 7.89 1.05
C TYR A 30 12.41 8.52 2.00
N TYR A 31 13.44 7.78 2.42
CA TYR A 31 14.57 8.34 3.18
C TYR A 31 15.41 9.31 2.37
N ASP A 32 15.70 8.93 1.12
CA ASP A 32 16.60 9.68 0.23
C ASP A 32 15.84 10.68 -0.63
N ASN A 33 14.51 10.72 -0.50
CA ASN A 33 13.65 11.53 -1.34
C ASN A 33 13.87 11.26 -2.83
N LYS A 34 14.01 9.97 -3.17
CA LYS A 34 14.36 9.48 -4.50
C LYS A 34 13.32 8.47 -5.00
N ILE A 35 13.08 8.48 -6.29
CA ILE A 35 12.26 7.51 -7.02
C ILE A 35 13.12 6.91 -8.12
N GLU A 36 13.12 5.60 -8.25
CA GLU A 36 13.68 4.87 -9.40
C GLU A 36 12.55 4.28 -10.23
N ILE A 37 12.65 4.42 -11.54
CA ILE A 37 11.64 3.91 -12.48
C ILE A 37 12.36 3.11 -13.54
N TRP A 38 11.99 1.84 -13.67
CA TRP A 38 12.36 1.01 -14.80
C TRP A 38 11.48 1.39 -15.98
N ALA A 39 12.10 1.89 -17.05
CA ALA A 39 11.43 2.68 -18.08
C ALA A 39 10.50 1.87 -18.99
N SER A 40 10.68 0.54 -19.07
CA SER A 40 9.77 -0.31 -19.85
C SER A 40 8.34 -0.23 -19.30
N PRO A 41 7.32 0.05 -20.13
CA PRO A 41 5.96 0.18 -19.64
C PRO A 41 5.40 -1.17 -19.17
N LEU A 42 4.66 -1.16 -18.06
CA LEU A 42 3.86 -2.32 -17.65
C LEU A 42 2.58 -2.35 -18.52
N ASP A 43 2.74 -2.75 -19.74
CA ASP A 43 1.69 -2.76 -20.75
C ASP A 43 1.42 -4.20 -21.20
N TYR A 44 0.34 -4.79 -20.66
CA TYR A 44 -0.09 -6.14 -21.04
C TYR A 44 -1.62 -6.23 -21.04
N ASP A 45 -2.14 -7.20 -21.76
CA ASP A 45 -3.56 -7.34 -22.12
C ASP A 45 -4.53 -7.20 -20.95
N LEU A 46 -4.16 -7.70 -19.77
CA LEU A 46 -5.02 -7.65 -18.59
C LEU A 46 -5.10 -6.26 -17.94
N ARG A 47 -4.14 -5.38 -18.21
CA ARG A 47 -4.12 -4.01 -17.68
C ARG A 47 -4.47 -2.94 -18.70
N GLY A 48 -4.53 -3.29 -19.97
CA GLY A 48 -4.77 -2.36 -21.05
C GLY A 48 -3.66 -1.32 -21.22
N SER A 49 -3.82 -0.44 -22.21
CA SER A 49 -2.89 0.66 -22.41
C SER A 49 -3.20 1.81 -21.44
N HIS A 50 -2.17 2.38 -20.87
CA HIS A 50 -2.26 3.45 -19.90
C HIS A 50 -1.03 4.36 -19.93
N ARG A 51 -1.10 5.48 -19.23
CA ARG A 51 0.02 6.43 -19.15
C ARG A 51 1.03 5.98 -18.10
N TRP A 52 1.73 4.88 -18.37
CA TRP A 52 2.63 4.21 -17.44
C TRP A 52 3.49 5.16 -16.60
N LEU A 53 4.24 6.07 -17.24
CA LEU A 53 5.13 6.98 -16.52
C LEU A 53 4.38 7.93 -15.58
N GLN A 54 3.25 8.48 -16.02
CA GLN A 54 2.45 9.36 -15.17
C GLN A 54 1.98 8.62 -13.92
N ASP A 55 1.58 7.40 -14.10
CA ASP A 55 0.93 6.60 -13.07
C ASP A 55 1.94 6.09 -12.07
N VAL A 56 3.04 5.51 -12.53
CA VAL A 56 4.12 5.03 -11.65
C VAL A 56 4.77 6.20 -10.90
N ILE A 57 5.01 7.35 -11.54
CA ILE A 57 5.54 8.53 -10.86
C ILE A 57 4.57 9.00 -9.77
N THR A 58 3.27 9.04 -10.07
CA THR A 58 2.25 9.45 -9.10
C THR A 58 2.19 8.48 -7.92
N HIS A 59 2.24 7.18 -8.18
CA HIS A 59 2.28 6.13 -7.18
C HIS A 59 3.48 6.29 -6.24
N GLU A 60 4.68 6.30 -6.80
CA GLU A 60 5.92 6.38 -6.04
C GLU A 60 6.05 7.72 -5.29
N PHE A 61 5.59 8.83 -5.90
CA PHE A 61 5.59 10.11 -5.21
C PHE A 61 4.59 10.14 -4.05
N THR A 62 3.49 9.39 -4.14
CA THR A 62 2.57 9.24 -3.00
C THR A 62 3.24 8.50 -1.85
N HIS A 63 4.05 7.48 -2.11
CA HIS A 63 4.87 6.85 -1.08
C HIS A 63 5.82 7.85 -0.42
N ILE A 64 6.53 8.68 -1.21
CA ILE A 64 7.40 9.72 -0.64
C ILE A 64 6.62 10.59 0.36
N ILE A 65 5.49 11.16 -0.06
CA ILE A 65 4.70 12.07 0.78
C ILE A 65 4.11 11.37 1.99
N SER A 66 3.43 10.24 1.79
CA SER A 66 2.67 9.56 2.85
C SER A 66 3.58 8.90 3.90
N LEU A 67 4.66 8.26 3.46
CA LEU A 67 5.58 7.58 4.36
C LEU A 67 6.46 8.59 5.12
N GLN A 68 6.90 9.68 4.47
CA GLN A 68 7.60 10.75 5.18
C GLN A 68 6.70 11.44 6.21
N LYS A 69 5.41 11.65 5.91
CA LYS A 69 4.43 12.16 6.89
C LYS A 69 4.27 11.24 8.10
N ALA A 70 4.35 9.93 7.90
CA ALA A 70 4.24 8.92 8.95
C ALA A 70 5.57 8.57 9.61
N MET A 71 6.67 9.21 9.22
CA MET A 71 8.01 8.89 9.72
C MET A 71 8.15 9.27 11.20
N LYS A 72 8.72 8.34 11.98
CA LYS A 72 9.04 8.56 13.38
C LYS A 72 10.40 9.24 13.50
N PHE A 73 10.53 10.10 14.50
CA PHE A 73 11.78 10.77 14.89
C PHE A 73 12.37 11.77 13.87
N GLY A 74 11.72 11.97 12.74
CA GLY A 74 12.17 12.93 11.73
C GLY A 74 13.52 12.60 11.08
N ARG A 75 13.94 13.42 10.11
CA ARG A 75 15.15 13.20 9.29
C ARG A 75 16.46 13.62 9.97
N ASN A 76 16.39 14.32 11.10
CA ASN A 76 17.58 14.84 11.79
C ASN A 76 18.28 13.80 12.69
N ILE A 77 17.71 12.63 12.83
CA ILE A 77 18.31 11.53 13.57
C ILE A 77 19.18 10.73 12.60
N PRO A 78 20.45 10.45 12.93
CA PRO A 78 21.29 9.59 12.12
C PRO A 78 20.60 8.26 11.82
N GLY A 79 20.67 7.81 10.58
CA GLY A 79 20.10 6.54 10.17
C GLY A 79 20.75 5.37 10.90
N ALA A 80 19.92 4.50 11.45
CA ALA A 80 20.35 3.24 12.04
C ALA A 80 19.42 2.12 11.58
N TYR A 81 19.98 0.93 11.38
CA TYR A 81 19.19 -0.25 11.02
C TYR A 81 19.25 -1.26 12.16
N PHE A 82 18.05 -1.66 12.62
CA PHE A 82 17.93 -2.84 13.47
C PHE A 82 17.60 -4.01 12.56
N GLN A 83 18.43 -5.03 12.59
CA GLN A 83 18.26 -6.22 11.78
C GLN A 83 18.02 -7.42 12.69
N TRP A 84 17.03 -8.20 12.34
CA TRP A 84 16.84 -9.53 12.87
C TRP A 84 17.01 -10.55 11.75
N ILE A 85 17.91 -11.50 12.00
CA ILE A 85 18.29 -12.54 11.05
C ILE A 85 17.88 -13.87 11.66
N GLY A 86 17.16 -14.68 10.90
CA GLY A 86 16.66 -15.96 11.38
C GLY A 86 16.48 -16.99 10.28
N TYR A 87 15.96 -18.14 10.66
CA TYR A 87 15.65 -19.24 9.78
C TYR A 87 14.16 -19.53 9.81
N GLU A 88 13.57 -19.79 8.65
CA GLU A 88 12.22 -20.37 8.58
C GLU A 88 12.27 -21.79 9.15
N LYS A 89 11.17 -22.18 9.81
CA LYS A 89 11.05 -23.53 10.41
C LYS A 89 11.05 -24.64 9.37
N GLU A 90 10.45 -24.37 8.22
CA GLU A 90 10.42 -25.30 7.10
C GLU A 90 11.53 -24.96 6.13
N LYS A 91 12.32 -25.98 5.82
CA LYS A 91 13.45 -25.85 4.91
C LYS A 91 12.94 -25.82 3.48
N ARG A 92 13.34 -24.81 2.73
CA ARG A 92 13.03 -24.69 1.32
C ARG A 92 14.20 -25.16 0.49
N GLU A 93 13.91 -25.88 -0.61
CA GLU A 93 14.95 -26.43 -1.51
C GLU A 93 15.72 -25.34 -2.25
N ASP A 94 15.10 -24.16 -2.46
CA ASP A 94 15.67 -23.02 -3.17
C ASP A 94 16.57 -22.13 -2.30
N VAL A 95 16.76 -22.46 -1.02
CA VAL A 95 17.59 -21.70 -0.09
C VAL A 95 18.91 -22.40 0.16
N LEU A 96 20.02 -21.67 -0.04
CA LEU A 96 21.36 -22.15 0.28
C LEU A 96 21.47 -22.62 1.72
N TYR A 97 22.02 -23.79 1.89
CA TYR A 97 22.18 -24.43 3.18
C TYR A 97 23.07 -23.63 4.12
N GLY A 98 22.61 -23.44 5.37
CA GLY A 98 23.41 -22.78 6.39
C GLY A 98 23.32 -21.25 6.41
N TYR A 99 22.60 -20.65 5.49
CA TYR A 99 22.35 -19.20 5.49
C TYR A 99 20.96 -18.88 6.04
N PRO A 100 20.81 -17.74 6.74
CA PRO A 100 19.52 -17.26 7.17
C PRO A 100 18.64 -16.96 5.97
N ASN A 101 17.36 -17.32 6.04
CA ASN A 101 16.36 -17.06 5.02
C ASN A 101 15.27 -16.08 5.46
N THR A 102 15.43 -15.54 6.64
CA THR A 102 14.59 -14.47 7.17
C THR A 102 15.48 -13.30 7.55
N LEU A 103 15.26 -12.16 6.87
CA LEU A 103 15.92 -10.90 7.18
C LEU A 103 14.86 -9.84 7.39
N ILE A 104 14.73 -9.37 8.62
CA ILE A 104 13.85 -8.24 8.95
C ILE A 104 14.74 -7.05 9.29
N SER A 105 14.64 -5.99 8.48
CA SER A 105 15.35 -4.74 8.71
C SER A 105 14.36 -3.65 9.12
N TYR A 106 14.62 -2.99 10.23
CA TYR A 106 13.86 -1.82 10.64
C TYR A 106 14.78 -0.59 10.65
N PRO A 107 14.63 0.31 9.69
CA PRO A 107 15.42 1.54 9.67
C PRO A 107 14.91 2.55 10.70
N LEU A 108 15.81 3.31 11.29
CA LEU A 108 15.51 4.50 12.07
C LEU A 108 16.17 5.73 11.40
N PRO A 109 15.45 6.78 11.18
CA PRO A 109 14.00 6.98 11.34
C PRO A 109 13.20 6.09 10.40
N GLY A 110 12.09 5.54 10.86
CA GLY A 110 11.26 4.61 10.11
C GLY A 110 9.78 4.88 10.24
N THR A 111 9.00 4.07 9.57
CA THR A 111 7.54 4.15 9.62
C THR A 111 6.92 2.82 10.05
N ALA A 112 5.77 2.88 10.71
CA ALA A 112 4.95 1.71 11.05
C ALA A 112 3.72 1.57 10.14
N VAL A 113 3.77 2.17 8.95
CA VAL A 113 2.69 2.06 7.95
C VAL A 113 2.68 0.63 7.39
N PRO A 114 1.56 -0.10 7.49
CA PRO A 114 1.49 -1.45 6.93
C PRO A 114 1.39 -1.41 5.40
N PRO A 115 1.81 -2.49 4.70
CA PRO A 115 1.80 -2.57 3.24
C PRO A 115 0.46 -2.18 2.61
N TRP A 116 -0.67 -2.69 3.10
CA TRP A 116 -1.98 -2.38 2.54
C TRP A 116 -2.33 -0.88 2.57
N LEU A 117 -1.86 -0.17 3.60
CA LEU A 117 -2.10 1.26 3.71
C LEU A 117 -1.15 2.05 2.81
N ALA A 118 0.12 1.65 2.74
CA ALA A 118 1.10 2.27 1.86
C ALA A 118 0.67 2.16 0.39
N GLU A 119 0.43 0.93 -0.07
CA GLU A 119 0.03 0.65 -1.46
C GLU A 119 -1.38 1.15 -1.77
N GLY A 120 -2.31 0.95 -0.83
CA GLY A 120 -3.68 1.41 -1.01
C GLY A 120 -3.79 2.94 -1.12
N THR A 121 -3.00 3.70 -0.37
CA THR A 121 -2.97 5.17 -0.50
C THR A 121 -2.30 5.62 -1.79
N ALA A 122 -1.24 4.94 -2.22
CA ALA A 122 -0.59 5.22 -3.47
C ALA A 122 -1.54 5.00 -4.66
N GLN A 123 -2.29 3.91 -4.67
CA GLN A 123 -3.30 3.65 -5.68
C GLN A 123 -4.51 4.59 -5.61
N TYR A 124 -4.96 4.96 -4.42
CA TYR A 124 -6.08 5.89 -4.24
C TYR A 124 -5.78 7.28 -4.82
N MET A 125 -4.55 7.74 -4.77
CA MET A 125 -4.15 9.03 -5.33
C MET A 125 -4.16 9.07 -6.86
N PHE A 126 -4.30 7.94 -7.53
CA PHE A 126 -4.51 7.87 -8.98
C PHE A 126 -5.90 8.29 -9.43
N GLU A 127 -6.87 8.39 -8.56
CA GLU A 127 -8.24 8.74 -8.96
C GLU A 127 -8.31 10.05 -9.77
N GLY A 128 -7.34 10.96 -9.56
CA GLY A 128 -7.16 12.16 -10.38
C GLY A 128 -6.42 11.94 -11.71
N ALA A 129 -5.75 10.81 -11.89
CA ALA A 129 -5.03 10.45 -13.12
C ALA A 129 -5.89 9.65 -14.12
N THR A 130 -7.08 9.27 -13.75
CA THR A 130 -8.16 8.63 -14.55
C THR A 130 -7.85 7.23 -15.09
N TYR A 131 -6.71 6.62 -14.75
CA TYR A 131 -6.27 5.42 -15.41
C TYR A 131 -6.33 4.16 -14.53
N ASP A 132 -5.91 4.20 -13.29
CA ASP A 132 -6.05 3.05 -12.39
C ASP A 132 -7.43 3.06 -11.71
N PHE A 133 -8.37 3.57 -12.46
CA PHE A 133 -9.74 3.54 -12.05
C PHE A 133 -10.18 2.09 -12.04
N TRP A 134 -9.66 1.34 -11.06
CA TRP A 134 -10.08 0.00 -10.73
C TRP A 134 -10.32 -0.87 -11.96
N ASP A 135 -9.26 -1.38 -12.52
CA ASP A 135 -9.37 -2.22 -13.71
C ASP A 135 -10.32 -3.39 -13.45
N ALA A 136 -11.00 -3.85 -14.49
CA ALA A 136 -12.01 -4.90 -14.40
C ALA A 136 -11.44 -6.20 -13.81
N HIS A 137 -10.15 -6.46 -14.03
CA HIS A 137 -9.46 -7.64 -13.52
C HIS A 137 -9.28 -7.59 -11.99
N ARG A 138 -8.81 -6.47 -11.48
CA ARG A 138 -8.70 -6.25 -10.03
C ARG A 138 -10.06 -6.26 -9.34
N ASP A 139 -11.07 -5.65 -9.94
CA ASP A 139 -12.46 -5.70 -9.45
C ASP A 139 -13.00 -7.14 -9.43
N MET A 140 -12.71 -7.93 -10.48
CA MET A 140 -13.11 -9.32 -10.55
C MET A 140 -12.53 -10.15 -9.39
N ILE A 141 -11.24 -10.03 -9.11
CA ILE A 141 -10.59 -10.75 -8.01
C ILE A 141 -11.20 -10.35 -6.67
N LEU A 142 -11.39 -9.06 -6.43
CA LEU A 142 -11.97 -8.56 -5.18
C LEU A 142 -13.42 -9.01 -5.02
N ARG A 143 -14.20 -8.98 -6.10
CA ARG A 143 -15.60 -9.45 -6.12
C ARG A 143 -15.70 -10.92 -5.79
N ASP A 144 -14.91 -11.76 -6.44
CA ASP A 144 -14.86 -13.19 -6.17
C ASP A 144 -14.58 -13.46 -4.71
N ARG A 145 -13.53 -12.87 -4.15
CA ARG A 145 -13.16 -12.99 -2.75
C ARG A 145 -14.23 -12.50 -1.79
N ALA A 146 -14.87 -11.38 -2.11
CA ALA A 146 -15.91 -10.80 -1.26
C ALA A 146 -17.16 -11.69 -1.21
N LEU A 147 -17.58 -12.24 -2.35
CA LEU A 147 -18.77 -13.08 -2.45
C LEU A 147 -18.56 -14.46 -1.81
N HIS A 148 -17.37 -15.04 -1.98
CA HIS A 148 -17.03 -16.35 -1.39
C HIS A 148 -16.51 -16.28 0.06
N GLY A 149 -16.38 -15.07 0.62
CA GLY A 149 -15.98 -14.87 2.03
C GLY A 149 -14.50 -15.15 2.31
N ASN A 150 -13.64 -15.14 1.29
CA ASN A 150 -12.20 -15.42 1.40
C ASN A 150 -11.32 -14.16 1.20
N LEU A 151 -11.86 -12.98 1.57
CA LEU A 151 -11.05 -11.77 1.69
C LEU A 151 -9.95 -11.98 2.74
N LEU A 152 -8.77 -11.41 2.47
CA LEU A 152 -7.70 -11.35 3.46
C LEU A 152 -8.23 -10.75 4.77
N SER A 153 -7.79 -11.26 5.89
CA SER A 153 -8.06 -10.63 7.19
C SER A 153 -7.31 -9.30 7.31
N PHE A 154 -7.75 -8.45 8.24
CA PHE A 154 -7.09 -7.17 8.52
C PHE A 154 -5.60 -7.34 8.89
N THR A 155 -5.24 -8.46 9.50
CA THR A 155 -3.86 -8.77 9.87
C THR A 155 -3.06 -9.28 8.67
N GLU A 156 -3.64 -10.14 7.85
CA GLU A 156 -2.96 -10.69 6.66
C GLU A 156 -2.61 -9.61 5.64
N MET A 157 -3.42 -8.57 5.50
CA MET A 157 -3.09 -7.42 4.65
C MET A 157 -1.86 -6.62 5.12
N SER A 158 -1.41 -6.82 6.34
CA SER A 158 -0.23 -6.14 6.89
C SER A 158 1.10 -6.75 6.45
N THR A 159 1.07 -7.81 5.65
CA THR A 159 2.25 -8.45 5.07
C THR A 159 2.00 -8.77 3.60
N PHE A 160 3.04 -8.68 2.77
CA PHE A 160 2.95 -9.15 1.40
C PHE A 160 2.89 -10.68 1.36
N GLY A 161 2.11 -11.20 0.43
CA GLY A 161 2.09 -12.64 0.16
C GLY A 161 3.39 -13.12 -0.47
N LYS A 162 3.63 -14.44 -0.38
CA LYS A 162 4.83 -15.07 -0.96
C LYS A 162 4.76 -15.29 -2.49
N SER A 163 3.64 -14.96 -3.11
CA SER A 163 3.44 -15.08 -4.57
C SER A 163 2.93 -13.76 -5.15
N GLY A 164 3.07 -13.57 -6.45
CA GLY A 164 2.55 -12.40 -7.15
C GLY A 164 1.06 -12.17 -6.90
N ILE A 165 0.24 -13.23 -6.93
CA ILE A 165 -1.19 -13.16 -6.62
C ILE A 165 -1.45 -12.73 -5.16
N GLY A 166 -0.61 -13.17 -4.23
CA GLY A 166 -0.69 -12.76 -2.83
C GLY A 166 -0.37 -11.28 -2.65
N ASN A 167 0.62 -10.77 -3.36
CA ASN A 167 0.96 -9.35 -3.39
C ASN A 167 -0.19 -8.53 -3.97
N GLU A 168 -0.69 -8.86 -5.15
CA GLU A 168 -1.84 -8.18 -5.78
C GLU A 168 -3.05 -8.13 -4.85
N SER A 169 -3.28 -9.16 -4.05
CA SER A 169 -4.38 -9.16 -3.08
C SER A 169 -4.22 -8.07 -2.00
N THR A 170 -2.99 -7.77 -1.58
CA THR A 170 -2.70 -6.69 -0.63
C THR A 170 -2.95 -5.32 -1.28
N TYR A 171 -2.52 -5.12 -2.51
CA TYR A 171 -2.79 -3.91 -3.29
C TYR A 171 -4.30 -3.69 -3.48
N ASN A 172 -5.01 -4.69 -3.97
CA ASN A 172 -6.43 -4.60 -4.29
C ASN A 172 -7.30 -4.35 -3.05
N SER A 173 -7.08 -5.14 -2.00
CA SER A 173 -7.81 -4.98 -0.74
C SER A 173 -7.42 -3.68 -0.04
N GLY A 174 -6.15 -3.29 -0.10
CA GLY A 174 -5.63 -2.04 0.45
C GLY A 174 -6.28 -0.81 -0.21
N PHE A 175 -6.30 -0.77 -1.54
CA PHE A 175 -6.97 0.30 -2.28
C PHE A 175 -8.46 0.41 -1.91
N ALA A 176 -9.18 -0.71 -1.93
CA ALA A 176 -10.61 -0.71 -1.62
C ALA A 176 -10.89 -0.26 -0.18
N LEU A 177 -10.06 -0.67 0.79
CA LEU A 177 -10.18 -0.24 2.18
C LEU A 177 -9.84 1.24 2.36
N VAL A 178 -8.78 1.73 1.72
CA VAL A 178 -8.43 3.16 1.74
C VAL A 178 -9.55 4.02 1.15
N LYS A 179 -10.09 3.61 -0.01
CA LYS A 179 -11.23 4.26 -0.65
C LYS A 179 -12.47 4.26 0.25
N PHE A 180 -12.75 3.16 0.94
CA PHE A 180 -13.83 3.07 1.92
C PHE A 180 -13.61 4.02 3.09
N ILE A 181 -12.40 4.08 3.66
CA ILE A 181 -12.06 4.99 4.76
C ILE A 181 -12.25 6.44 4.34
N ALA A 182 -11.71 6.85 3.18
CA ALA A 182 -11.83 8.21 2.66
C ALA A 182 -13.31 8.59 2.45
N LYS A 183 -14.10 7.74 1.80
CA LYS A 183 -15.52 8.00 1.56
C LYS A 183 -16.37 8.03 2.83
N ARG A 184 -16.03 7.21 3.82
CA ARG A 184 -16.82 7.07 5.04
C ARG A 184 -16.50 8.10 6.11
N TYR A 185 -15.23 8.50 6.22
CA TYR A 185 -14.71 9.33 7.30
C TYR A 185 -14.10 10.66 6.81
N GLY A 186 -14.11 10.90 5.50
CA GLY A 186 -13.51 12.06 4.85
C GLY A 186 -12.07 11.84 4.42
N ASP A 187 -11.62 12.57 3.40
CA ASP A 187 -10.28 12.44 2.84
C ASP A 187 -9.17 12.76 3.86
N ASP A 188 -9.46 13.63 4.83
CA ASP A 188 -8.53 13.97 5.91
C ASP A 188 -8.28 12.80 6.89
N ALA A 189 -9.10 11.74 6.85
CA ALA A 189 -8.90 10.56 7.68
C ALA A 189 -7.54 9.88 7.38
N LEU A 190 -7.14 9.83 6.10
CA LEU A 190 -5.86 9.25 5.70
C LEU A 190 -4.69 10.03 6.33
N ARG A 191 -4.73 11.35 6.24
CA ARG A 191 -3.74 12.22 6.89
C ARG A 191 -3.70 12.00 8.41
N LYS A 192 -4.86 11.97 9.07
CA LYS A 192 -4.96 11.74 10.52
C LYS A 192 -4.34 10.41 10.94
N ILE A 193 -4.56 9.35 10.15
CA ILE A 193 -3.94 8.04 10.39
C ILE A 193 -2.41 8.12 10.29
N MET A 194 -1.87 8.80 9.26
CA MET A 194 -0.42 8.99 9.10
C MET A 194 0.18 9.80 10.25
N VAL A 195 -0.50 10.87 10.69
CA VAL A 195 -0.10 11.66 11.87
C VAL A 195 -0.10 10.80 13.13
N GLU A 196 -1.09 9.95 13.35
CA GLU A 196 -1.06 9.04 14.50
C GLU A 196 0.10 8.05 14.41
N LEU A 197 0.36 7.47 13.23
CA LEU A 197 1.47 6.55 13.02
C LEU A 197 2.85 7.22 13.16
N SER A 198 2.98 8.53 12.96
CA SER A 198 4.25 9.25 13.16
C SER A 198 4.65 9.40 14.61
N LYS A 199 3.74 9.23 15.56
CA LYS A 199 4.04 9.35 17.00
C LYS A 199 5.04 8.27 17.45
N PRO A 200 6.03 8.58 18.30
CA PRO A 200 7.14 7.69 18.63
C PRO A 200 6.74 6.29 19.06
N PHE A 201 5.72 6.15 19.90
CA PHE A 201 5.28 4.86 20.47
C PHE A 201 4.02 4.28 19.83
N GLN A 202 3.57 4.81 18.69
CA GLN A 202 2.38 4.32 17.99
C GLN A 202 2.77 3.36 16.88
N TYR A 203 2.79 2.07 17.16
CA TYR A 203 3.13 1.01 16.18
C TYR A 203 1.91 0.23 15.68
N SER A 204 0.77 0.37 16.35
CA SER A 204 -0.44 -0.37 16.00
C SER A 204 -1.33 0.44 15.05
N ILE A 205 -1.47 -0.03 13.82
CA ILE A 205 -2.42 0.54 12.84
C ILE A 205 -3.86 0.48 13.35
N ASN A 206 -4.25 -0.59 14.07
CA ASN A 206 -5.57 -0.72 14.67
C ASN A 206 -5.88 0.44 15.64
N SER A 207 -4.90 0.80 16.47
CA SER A 207 -5.01 1.91 17.42
C SER A 207 -4.91 3.27 16.74
N ALA A 208 -4.07 3.42 15.70
CA ALA A 208 -3.94 4.65 14.95
C ALA A 208 -5.26 5.01 14.25
N ILE A 209 -5.92 4.05 13.62
CA ILE A 209 -7.24 4.24 13.03
C ILE A 209 -8.26 4.65 14.10
N LYS A 210 -8.25 3.99 15.28
CA LYS A 210 -9.17 4.35 16.37
C LYS A 210 -9.02 5.82 16.80
N LYS A 211 -7.79 6.29 16.92
CA LYS A 211 -7.52 7.68 17.29
C LYS A 211 -7.89 8.68 16.19
N ALA A 212 -7.75 8.28 14.92
CA ALA A 212 -8.04 9.12 13.78
C ALA A 212 -9.53 9.26 13.47
N VAL A 213 -10.30 8.16 13.57
CA VAL A 213 -11.70 8.10 13.10
C VAL A 213 -12.71 7.63 14.15
N GLY A 214 -12.28 7.36 15.39
CA GLY A 214 -13.14 6.97 16.50
C GLY A 214 -13.48 5.48 16.59
N LYS A 215 -13.15 4.67 15.57
CA LYS A 215 -13.35 3.21 15.53
C LYS A 215 -12.03 2.50 15.30
N SER A 216 -11.84 1.35 15.93
CA SER A 216 -10.64 0.55 15.71
C SER A 216 -10.52 0.07 14.26
N GLY A 217 -9.30 -0.19 13.80
CA GLY A 217 -9.10 -0.69 12.44
C GLY A 217 -9.86 -1.98 12.16
N LYS A 218 -10.00 -2.86 13.16
CA LYS A 218 -10.80 -4.09 13.04
C LYS A 218 -12.29 -3.82 12.87
N GLU A 219 -12.84 -2.82 13.57
CA GLU A 219 -14.23 -2.41 13.42
C GLU A 219 -14.47 -1.79 12.04
N VAL A 220 -13.59 -0.87 11.62
CA VAL A 220 -13.63 -0.27 10.27
C VAL A 220 -13.53 -1.34 9.18
N TYR A 221 -12.65 -2.33 9.36
CA TYR A 221 -12.51 -3.44 8.43
C TYR A 221 -13.77 -4.33 8.36
N SER A 222 -14.42 -4.55 9.50
CA SER A 222 -15.70 -5.30 9.53
C SER A 222 -16.80 -4.56 8.78
N GLU A 223 -16.91 -3.26 8.95
CA GLU A 223 -17.85 -2.42 8.19
C GLU A 223 -17.54 -2.43 6.69
N PHE A 224 -16.26 -2.35 6.33
CA PHE A 224 -15.79 -2.44 4.95
C PHE A 224 -16.22 -3.77 4.30
N LYS A 225 -15.98 -4.90 4.94
CA LYS A 225 -16.37 -6.21 4.41
C LYS A 225 -17.87 -6.30 4.14
N LEU A 226 -18.69 -5.81 5.07
CA LEU A 226 -20.14 -5.80 4.90
C LEU A 226 -20.56 -4.90 3.73
N SER A 227 -19.99 -3.71 3.65
CA SER A 227 -20.24 -2.76 2.55
C SER A 227 -19.85 -3.34 1.20
N LEU A 228 -18.67 -3.96 1.13
CA LEU A 228 -18.15 -4.56 -0.11
C LEU A 228 -19.02 -5.74 -0.58
N LYS A 229 -19.38 -6.63 0.35
CA LYS A 229 -20.27 -7.75 0.05
C LYS A 229 -21.62 -7.28 -0.47
N LYS A 230 -22.22 -6.28 0.19
CA LYS A 230 -23.48 -5.69 -0.25
C LYS A 230 -23.35 -5.08 -1.66
N HIS A 231 -22.30 -4.32 -1.90
CA HIS A 231 -22.04 -3.70 -3.20
C HIS A 231 -22.01 -4.72 -4.34
N TYR A 232 -21.31 -5.84 -4.16
CA TYR A 232 -21.22 -6.87 -5.19
C TYR A 232 -22.51 -7.68 -5.32
N HIS A 233 -23.23 -7.95 -4.25
CA HIS A 233 -24.56 -8.57 -4.35
C HIS A 233 -25.55 -7.69 -5.13
N ASP A 234 -25.60 -6.40 -4.82
CA ASP A 234 -26.49 -5.47 -5.49
C ASP A 234 -26.16 -5.38 -7.01
N ARG A 235 -24.86 -5.39 -7.37
CA ARG A 235 -24.45 -5.42 -8.79
C ARG A 235 -24.79 -6.74 -9.50
N MET A 236 -24.69 -7.85 -8.81
CA MET A 236 -25.00 -9.16 -9.41
C MET A 236 -26.50 -9.32 -9.66
N SER A 237 -27.36 -8.84 -8.77
CA SER A 237 -28.83 -8.90 -8.97
C SER A 237 -29.26 -8.12 -10.23
N THR A 238 -28.60 -7.02 -10.56
CA THR A 238 -28.91 -6.23 -11.77
C THR A 238 -28.42 -6.84 -13.08
N VAL A 239 -27.63 -7.90 -13.06
CA VAL A 239 -27.13 -8.59 -14.26
C VAL A 239 -28.04 -9.75 -14.67
N PHE A 240 -28.82 -10.27 -13.72
CA PHE A 240 -29.67 -11.44 -13.93
C PHE A 240 -31.18 -11.09 -14.03
N ASP A 241 -31.53 -9.81 -13.91
CA ASP A 241 -32.84 -9.23 -14.24
C ASP A 241 -32.84 -8.68 -15.69
#